data_1d50f880c13daf38fa8c738423184826
#
_entry.id   1d50f880c13daf38fa8c738423184826
#
_cell.length_a   1.000
_cell.length_b   1.000
_cell.length_c   1.000
_cell.angle_alpha   90.00
_cell.angle_beta   90.00
_cell.angle_gamma   90.00
#
_symmetry.space_group_name_H-M   'P 1'
#
loop_
_entity.id
_entity.type
_entity.pdbx_description
1 polymer ?
#
loop_
_entity_poly.entity_id
_entity_poly.type
_entity_poly.pdbx_seq_one_letter_code
_entity_poly.pdbx_strand_id
1 'polypeptide(L)'
;MLKILHFADAHIDMANYGRHDPESGLPMRVMDFLKSLDQIVDTAIAENVDLVIFAGDTYKDRSPAPTFQREWGRRIMRLSAARIPTLLLVGNHDLSPALGRAHALTEFDTLQVEYVRVLDRPQLLGPSDLWDLPVQVIALPWISRSGMMAQLDLQAGDPSQIYQQLEDRLTGLVNHWVENADPELPTILTAHASVQGAKYGGERTVMLGGDLVLSGSLVKNPALDYVALGHIHKPQDLNEGSHPPVIYPGSIERVEFGEGADRKYFITAQV
;
A
#
# COMPACT_ATOMS: atom_id res chain seq x y z
N MET A 1 -16.13 -14.46 9.08
CA MET A 1 -14.98 -13.71 9.63
C MET A 1 -13.82 -13.96 8.70
N LEU A 2 -13.32 -12.91 8.06
CA LEU A 2 -12.29 -12.96 7.03
C LEU A 2 -10.92 -12.71 7.67
N LYS A 3 -9.95 -13.58 7.42
CA LYS A 3 -8.57 -13.42 7.91
C LYS A 3 -7.72 -12.72 6.86
N ILE A 4 -7.22 -11.53 7.19
CA ILE A 4 -6.38 -10.75 6.29
C ILE A 4 -4.94 -10.67 6.79
N LEU A 5 -4.00 -10.50 5.84
CA LEU A 5 -2.63 -10.10 6.14
C LEU A 5 -2.35 -8.78 5.43
N HIS A 6 -1.90 -7.78 6.19
CA HIS A 6 -1.60 -6.43 5.70
C HIS A 6 -0.13 -6.09 5.93
N PHE A 7 0.55 -5.63 4.88
CA PHE A 7 1.91 -5.10 4.92
C PHE A 7 2.08 -3.97 3.89
N ALA A 8 3.15 -3.18 4.02
CA ALA A 8 3.43 -2.03 3.15
C ALA A 8 4.93 -1.75 3.05
N ASP A 9 5.31 -0.80 2.21
CA ASP A 9 6.62 -0.16 2.17
C ASP A 9 7.77 -1.20 2.11
N ALA A 10 7.70 -2.05 1.07
CA ALA A 10 8.61 -3.18 0.90
C ALA A 10 10.02 -2.75 0.47
N HIS A 11 10.16 -1.73 -0.37
CA HIS A 11 11.41 -1.11 -0.81
C HIS A 11 12.56 -2.09 -1.06
N ILE A 12 12.27 -3.24 -1.72
CA ILE A 12 13.18 -4.39 -1.81
C ILE A 12 14.47 -4.14 -2.60
N ASP A 13 14.55 -3.02 -3.32
CA ASP A 13 15.72 -2.62 -4.11
C ASP A 13 16.69 -1.69 -3.36
N MET A 14 16.57 -1.60 -2.03
CA MET A 14 17.49 -0.86 -1.18
C MET A 14 18.89 -1.48 -1.18
N ALA A 15 19.61 -1.23 -2.26
CA ALA A 15 20.93 -1.81 -2.54
C ALA A 15 22.12 -0.98 -2.00
N ASN A 16 21.84 0.10 -1.25
CA ASN A 16 22.86 1.07 -0.85
C ASN A 16 23.81 0.48 0.19
N TYR A 17 25.11 0.52 -0.15
CA TYR A 17 26.24 0.20 0.71
C TYR A 17 26.27 -1.24 1.25
N GLY A 18 27.21 -2.04 0.82
CA GLY A 18 27.42 -3.35 1.40
C GLY A 18 28.10 -4.34 0.49
N ARG A 19 28.35 -5.49 1.07
CA ARG A 19 28.86 -6.66 0.37
C ARG A 19 27.73 -7.33 -0.40
N HIS A 20 28.09 -8.03 -1.47
CA HIS A 20 27.18 -8.91 -2.17
C HIS A 20 27.27 -10.32 -1.59
N ASP A 21 26.14 -11.00 -1.56
CA ASP A 21 26.07 -12.40 -1.26
C ASP A 21 26.76 -13.21 -2.39
N PRO A 22 27.76 -14.06 -2.06
CA PRO A 22 28.55 -14.76 -3.08
C PRO A 22 27.74 -15.79 -3.89
N GLU A 23 26.62 -16.29 -3.36
CA GLU A 23 25.81 -17.30 -4.03
C GLU A 23 24.78 -16.66 -4.98
N SER A 24 24.04 -15.66 -4.51
CA SER A 24 22.99 -15.01 -5.28
C SER A 24 23.47 -13.81 -6.11
N GLY A 25 24.62 -13.22 -5.75
CA GLY A 25 25.12 -11.98 -6.32
C GLY A 25 24.34 -10.73 -5.89
N LEU A 26 23.33 -10.88 -5.03
CA LEU A 26 22.53 -9.78 -4.53
C LEU A 26 23.24 -8.99 -3.42
N PRO A 27 23.00 -7.68 -3.29
CA PRO A 27 23.46 -6.93 -2.13
C PRO A 27 22.92 -7.54 -0.83
N MET A 28 23.75 -7.65 0.20
CA MET A 28 23.35 -8.20 1.50
C MET A 28 22.12 -7.46 2.08
N ARG A 29 22.05 -6.16 1.87
CA ARG A 29 20.91 -5.37 2.33
C ARG A 29 19.59 -5.78 1.64
N VAL A 30 19.63 -6.07 0.37
CA VAL A 30 18.48 -6.61 -0.38
C VAL A 30 18.07 -7.97 0.20
N MET A 31 19.04 -8.81 0.59
CA MET A 31 18.75 -10.11 1.22
C MET A 31 17.99 -9.95 2.53
N ASP A 32 18.27 -8.91 3.34
CA ASP A 32 17.49 -8.63 4.57
C ASP A 32 16.03 -8.34 4.24
N PHE A 33 15.76 -7.45 3.26
CA PHE A 33 14.40 -7.14 2.81
C PHE A 33 13.68 -8.37 2.26
N LEU A 34 14.37 -9.17 1.44
CA LEU A 34 13.79 -10.38 0.87
C LEU A 34 13.47 -11.43 1.94
N LYS A 35 14.28 -11.53 2.99
CA LYS A 35 14.01 -12.41 4.13
C LYS A 35 12.75 -11.98 4.88
N SER A 36 12.58 -10.68 5.12
CA SER A 36 11.37 -10.16 5.75
C SER A 36 10.13 -10.42 4.88
N LEU A 37 10.24 -10.20 3.57
CA LEU A 37 9.16 -10.48 2.62
C LEU A 37 8.86 -11.98 2.53
N ASP A 38 9.87 -12.86 2.56
CA ASP A 38 9.67 -14.30 2.62
C ASP A 38 8.91 -14.72 3.87
N GLN A 39 9.23 -14.13 5.04
CA GLN A 39 8.50 -14.40 6.28
C GLN A 39 7.02 -13.99 6.17
N ILE A 40 6.72 -12.85 5.53
CA ILE A 40 5.34 -12.40 5.28
C ILE A 40 4.59 -13.40 4.41
N VAL A 41 5.18 -13.79 3.29
CA VAL A 41 4.58 -14.74 2.34
C VAL A 41 4.42 -16.12 2.97
N ASP A 42 5.42 -16.61 3.70
CA ASP A 42 5.37 -17.89 4.41
C ASP A 42 4.26 -17.90 5.46
N THR A 43 4.10 -16.79 6.20
CA THR A 43 3.02 -16.65 7.19
C THR A 43 1.66 -16.65 6.51
N ALA A 44 1.49 -15.89 5.42
CA ALA A 44 0.23 -15.86 4.67
C ALA A 44 -0.20 -17.26 4.21
N ILE A 45 0.76 -18.04 3.69
CA ILE A 45 0.51 -19.41 3.22
C ILE A 45 0.26 -20.36 4.39
N ALA A 46 1.10 -20.34 5.43
CA ALA A 46 0.99 -21.25 6.57
C ALA A 46 -0.29 -21.03 7.38
N GLU A 47 -0.73 -19.78 7.49
CA GLU A 47 -1.94 -19.40 8.20
C GLU A 47 -3.21 -19.44 7.33
N ASN A 48 -3.05 -19.76 6.04
CA ASN A 48 -4.12 -19.83 5.04
C ASN A 48 -5.03 -18.59 5.14
N VAL A 49 -4.43 -17.39 4.98
CA VAL A 49 -5.19 -16.14 5.03
C VAL A 49 -6.12 -16.03 3.82
N ASP A 50 -7.28 -15.41 4.00
CA ASP A 50 -8.27 -15.25 2.94
C ASP A 50 -7.90 -14.14 1.96
N LEU A 51 -7.15 -13.11 2.43
CA LEU A 51 -6.77 -11.96 1.63
C LEU A 51 -5.43 -11.37 2.11
N VAL A 52 -4.55 -11.09 1.16
CA VAL A 52 -3.35 -10.28 1.40
C VAL A 52 -3.56 -8.88 0.84
N ILE A 53 -3.27 -7.86 1.65
CA ILE A 53 -3.29 -6.44 1.25
C ILE A 53 -1.87 -5.90 1.36
N PHE A 54 -1.28 -5.59 0.22
CA PHE A 54 -0.06 -4.81 0.13
C PHE A 54 -0.42 -3.34 -0.12
N ALA A 55 -0.13 -2.48 0.84
CA ALA A 55 -0.56 -1.08 0.82
C ALA A 55 0.48 -0.12 0.19
N GLY A 56 1.23 -0.59 -0.82
CA GLY A 56 2.06 0.24 -1.70
C GLY A 56 3.56 0.31 -1.36
N ASP A 57 4.32 0.87 -2.27
CA ASP A 57 5.78 1.06 -2.25
C ASP A 57 6.58 -0.25 -2.27
N THR A 58 6.51 -0.92 -3.42
CA THR A 58 7.25 -2.15 -3.69
C THR A 58 8.75 -1.93 -3.75
N TYR A 59 9.16 -0.87 -4.44
CA TYR A 59 10.55 -0.50 -4.68
C TYR A 59 10.81 0.92 -4.17
N LYS A 60 12.07 1.25 -3.95
CA LYS A 60 12.50 2.62 -3.70
C LYS A 60 12.68 3.40 -5.01
N ASP A 61 13.20 2.73 -6.04
CA ASP A 61 13.38 3.32 -7.36
C ASP A 61 12.12 3.15 -8.21
N ARG A 62 11.65 4.22 -8.82
CA ARG A 62 10.51 4.22 -9.75
C ARG A 62 10.76 3.44 -11.05
N SER A 63 12.01 3.06 -11.30
CA SER A 63 12.45 2.25 -12.42
C SER A 63 13.36 1.12 -11.92
N PRO A 64 12.82 0.17 -11.15
CA PRO A 64 13.61 -0.88 -10.52
C PRO A 64 14.31 -1.75 -11.55
N ALA A 65 15.53 -2.20 -11.24
CA ALA A 65 16.25 -3.12 -12.09
C ALA A 65 15.51 -4.47 -12.21
N PRO A 66 15.57 -5.15 -13.37
CA PRO A 66 14.87 -6.42 -13.60
C PRO A 66 15.17 -7.51 -12.56
N THR A 67 16.34 -7.44 -11.92
CA THR A 67 16.72 -8.37 -10.84
C THR A 67 15.76 -8.23 -9.65
N PHE A 68 15.42 -7.02 -9.24
CA PHE A 68 14.52 -6.77 -8.12
C PHE A 68 13.07 -7.09 -8.49
N GLN A 69 12.66 -6.76 -9.72
CA GLN A 69 11.34 -7.15 -10.26
C GLN A 69 11.16 -8.67 -10.22
N ARG A 70 12.19 -9.43 -10.62
CA ARG A 70 12.19 -10.88 -10.52
C ARG A 70 12.02 -11.36 -9.07
N GLU A 71 12.74 -10.76 -8.12
CA GLU A 71 12.68 -11.18 -6.71
C GLU A 71 11.32 -10.89 -6.08
N TRP A 72 10.70 -9.75 -6.41
CA TRP A 72 9.32 -9.45 -6.03
C TRP A 72 8.35 -10.45 -6.67
N GLY A 73 8.42 -10.59 -8.01
CA GLY A 73 7.53 -11.45 -8.77
C GLY A 73 7.53 -12.90 -8.26
N ARG A 74 8.70 -13.46 -7.92
CA ARG A 74 8.81 -14.80 -7.35
C ARG A 74 7.96 -14.96 -6.07
N ARG A 75 7.88 -13.95 -5.23
CA ARG A 75 7.17 -13.99 -3.96
C ARG A 75 5.67 -13.82 -4.16
N ILE A 76 5.28 -12.88 -5.01
CA ILE A 76 3.86 -12.72 -5.38
C ILE A 76 3.33 -13.99 -6.08
N MET A 77 4.13 -14.60 -6.96
CA MET A 77 3.75 -15.87 -7.59
C MET A 77 3.58 -17.04 -6.62
N ARG A 78 4.23 -17.00 -5.44
CA ARG A 78 3.98 -18.01 -4.39
C ARG A 78 2.60 -17.85 -3.78
N LEU A 79 2.13 -16.61 -3.55
CA LEU A 79 0.77 -16.33 -3.10
C LEU A 79 -0.25 -16.77 -4.15
N SER A 80 -0.03 -16.39 -5.41
CA SER A 80 -0.87 -16.83 -6.54
C SER A 80 -0.97 -18.36 -6.65
N ALA A 81 0.17 -19.06 -6.60
CA ALA A 81 0.21 -20.53 -6.64
C ALA A 81 -0.51 -21.18 -5.42
N ALA A 82 -0.50 -20.53 -4.28
CA ALA A 82 -1.26 -20.94 -3.10
C ALA A 82 -2.75 -20.55 -3.17
N ARG A 83 -3.17 -19.86 -4.26
CA ARG A 83 -4.54 -19.34 -4.47
C ARG A 83 -4.98 -18.36 -3.39
N ILE A 84 -4.07 -17.57 -2.89
CA ILE A 84 -4.35 -16.53 -1.90
C ILE A 84 -4.60 -15.20 -2.64
N PRO A 85 -5.85 -14.69 -2.63
CA PRO A 85 -6.19 -13.36 -3.11
C PRO A 85 -5.23 -12.29 -2.59
N THR A 86 -4.64 -11.52 -3.50
CA THR A 86 -3.61 -10.54 -3.17
C THR A 86 -3.89 -9.23 -3.88
N LEU A 87 -4.07 -8.17 -3.12
CA LEU A 87 -4.24 -6.81 -3.62
C LEU A 87 -2.90 -6.08 -3.54
N LEU A 88 -2.46 -5.52 -4.67
CA LEU A 88 -1.23 -4.74 -4.79
C LEU A 88 -1.60 -3.28 -5.02
N LEU A 89 -1.64 -2.49 -3.97
CA LEU A 89 -1.90 -1.05 -4.06
C LEU A 89 -0.65 -0.34 -4.58
N VAL A 90 -0.84 0.63 -5.47
CA VAL A 90 0.27 1.41 -6.04
C VAL A 90 0.63 2.56 -5.10
N GLY A 91 1.90 2.61 -4.67
CA GLY A 91 2.47 3.66 -3.86
C GLY A 91 3.16 4.77 -4.69
N ASN A 92 3.74 5.76 -4.02
CA ASN A 92 4.39 6.89 -4.69
C ASN A 92 5.72 6.51 -5.35
N HIS A 93 6.39 5.51 -4.83
CA HIS A 93 7.61 4.97 -5.42
C HIS A 93 7.32 3.97 -6.56
N ASP A 94 6.13 3.40 -6.62
CA ASP A 94 5.74 2.52 -7.72
C ASP A 94 5.41 3.28 -9.01
N LEU A 95 4.93 4.53 -8.90
CA LEU A 95 4.52 5.34 -10.05
C LEU A 95 5.70 5.76 -10.93
N SER A 96 5.53 5.62 -12.25
CA SER A 96 6.48 6.21 -13.20
C SER A 96 6.53 7.75 -13.05
N PRO A 97 7.73 8.36 -13.16
CA PRO A 97 7.85 9.81 -13.11
C PRO A 97 7.19 10.53 -14.31
N ALA A 98 6.82 9.80 -15.35
CA ALA A 98 6.17 10.34 -16.55
C ALA A 98 4.74 9.83 -16.67
N LEU A 99 3.80 10.75 -16.87
CA LEU A 99 2.39 10.43 -17.13
C LEU A 99 2.25 9.49 -18.35
N GLY A 100 1.35 8.50 -18.22
CA GLY A 100 1.04 7.55 -19.29
C GLY A 100 2.08 6.44 -19.50
N ARG A 101 3.11 6.34 -18.66
CA ARG A 101 4.02 5.19 -18.64
C ARG A 101 3.54 4.14 -17.64
N ALA A 102 3.76 2.88 -18.00
CA ALA A 102 3.56 1.77 -17.09
C ALA A 102 4.40 1.94 -15.82
N HIS A 103 3.84 1.58 -14.69
CA HIS A 103 4.54 1.46 -13.42
C HIS A 103 4.99 0.01 -13.18
N ALA A 104 5.84 -0.19 -12.18
CA ALA A 104 6.51 -1.48 -11.96
C ALA A 104 5.54 -2.65 -11.67
N LEU A 105 4.32 -2.36 -11.18
CA LEU A 105 3.32 -3.40 -10.90
C LEU A 105 2.39 -3.70 -12.09
N THR A 106 2.43 -2.90 -13.17
CA THR A 106 1.56 -3.08 -14.36
C THR A 106 1.74 -4.45 -15.02
N GLU A 107 2.90 -5.08 -14.83
CA GLU A 107 3.18 -6.41 -15.38
C GLU A 107 2.20 -7.48 -14.89
N PHE A 108 1.77 -7.42 -13.63
CA PHE A 108 0.83 -8.39 -13.05
C PHE A 108 -0.55 -8.33 -13.73
N ASP A 109 -1.04 -7.12 -14.04
CA ASP A 109 -2.27 -6.93 -14.81
C ASP A 109 -2.10 -7.37 -16.27
N THR A 110 -0.97 -7.01 -16.89
CA THR A 110 -0.69 -7.37 -18.29
C THR A 110 -0.62 -8.88 -18.46
N LEU A 111 -0.01 -9.59 -17.50
CA LEU A 111 0.11 -11.04 -17.51
C LEU A 111 -1.14 -11.75 -16.97
N GLN A 112 -2.11 -10.99 -16.45
CA GLN A 112 -3.34 -11.53 -15.84
C GLN A 112 -3.03 -12.61 -14.80
N VAL A 113 -2.13 -12.27 -13.86
CA VAL A 113 -1.69 -13.22 -12.82
C VAL A 113 -2.88 -13.58 -11.94
N GLU A 114 -3.21 -14.88 -11.89
CA GLU A 114 -4.34 -15.37 -11.09
C GLU A 114 -4.18 -15.01 -9.61
N TYR A 115 -5.29 -14.69 -8.95
CA TYR A 115 -5.34 -14.28 -7.53
C TYR A 115 -4.52 -13.03 -7.18
N VAL A 116 -4.10 -12.24 -8.18
CA VAL A 116 -3.40 -10.97 -7.97
C VAL A 116 -4.13 -9.85 -8.67
N ARG A 117 -4.38 -8.75 -7.99
CA ARG A 117 -5.02 -7.56 -8.54
C ARG A 117 -4.23 -6.32 -8.19
N VAL A 118 -3.89 -5.53 -9.19
CA VAL A 118 -3.23 -4.23 -9.02
C VAL A 118 -4.29 -3.14 -8.84
N LEU A 119 -4.08 -2.28 -7.86
CA LEU A 119 -4.97 -1.18 -7.52
C LEU A 119 -4.24 0.14 -7.81
N ASP A 120 -4.39 0.64 -9.03
CA ASP A 120 -3.69 1.81 -9.57
C ASP A 120 -4.55 3.08 -9.64
N ARG A 121 -5.83 2.98 -9.29
CA ARG A 121 -6.80 4.09 -9.28
C ARG A 121 -7.76 3.97 -8.09
N PRO A 122 -8.34 5.10 -7.63
CA PRO A 122 -9.41 5.07 -6.63
C PRO A 122 -10.60 4.25 -7.14
N GLN A 123 -11.04 3.27 -6.34
CA GLN A 123 -12.14 2.37 -6.70
C GLN A 123 -12.74 1.68 -5.48
N LEU A 124 -14.01 1.30 -5.61
CA LEU A 124 -14.69 0.36 -4.70
C LEU A 124 -14.75 -0.99 -5.40
N LEU A 125 -14.33 -2.03 -4.70
CA LEU A 125 -14.35 -3.42 -5.13
C LEU A 125 -15.35 -4.19 -4.29
N GLY A 126 -16.22 -4.94 -4.93
CA GLY A 126 -17.15 -5.87 -4.28
C GLY A 126 -16.71 -7.33 -4.43
N PRO A 127 -17.51 -8.27 -3.92
CA PRO A 127 -17.19 -9.71 -3.97
C PRO A 127 -16.84 -10.22 -5.37
N SER A 128 -17.58 -9.79 -6.40
CA SER A 128 -17.32 -10.18 -7.80
C SER A 128 -15.94 -9.73 -8.32
N ASP A 129 -15.38 -8.70 -7.72
CA ASP A 129 -14.04 -8.20 -8.04
C ASP A 129 -12.94 -8.88 -7.21
N LEU A 130 -13.33 -9.57 -6.14
CA LEU A 130 -12.47 -10.10 -5.08
C LEU A 130 -12.59 -11.63 -4.93
N TRP A 131 -12.71 -12.35 -6.06
CA TRP A 131 -12.78 -13.82 -6.10
C TRP A 131 -13.92 -14.39 -5.22
N ASP A 132 -15.07 -13.70 -5.20
CA ASP A 132 -16.26 -14.01 -4.39
C ASP A 132 -16.03 -13.97 -2.87
N LEU A 133 -14.96 -13.33 -2.40
CA LEU A 133 -14.78 -13.07 -0.98
C LEU A 133 -15.90 -12.16 -0.44
N PRO A 134 -16.50 -12.47 0.71
CA PRO A 134 -17.59 -11.68 1.30
C PRO A 134 -17.03 -10.41 1.97
N VAL A 135 -16.48 -9.50 1.19
CA VAL A 135 -15.84 -8.26 1.65
C VAL A 135 -15.94 -7.19 0.57
N GLN A 136 -15.93 -5.94 0.98
CA GLN A 136 -15.78 -4.77 0.12
C GLN A 136 -14.47 -4.06 0.43
N VAL A 137 -13.78 -3.59 -0.62
CA VAL A 137 -12.50 -2.88 -0.46
C VAL A 137 -12.56 -1.54 -1.19
N ILE A 138 -12.40 -0.46 -0.45
CA ILE A 138 -12.16 0.88 -0.98
C ILE A 138 -10.66 1.03 -1.13
N ALA A 139 -10.18 1.22 -2.36
CA ALA A 139 -8.78 1.36 -2.69
C ALA A 139 -8.44 2.81 -3.04
N LEU A 140 -7.47 3.39 -2.34
CA LEU A 140 -6.92 4.71 -2.60
C LEU A 140 -5.40 4.58 -2.82
N PRO A 141 -4.94 4.28 -4.05
CA PRO A 141 -3.51 4.27 -4.36
C PRO A 141 -2.94 5.68 -4.23
N TRP A 142 -1.62 5.79 -4.31
CA TRP A 142 -0.99 7.12 -4.34
C TRP A 142 -1.52 7.97 -5.49
N ILE A 143 -1.94 9.16 -5.15
CA ILE A 143 -2.49 10.10 -6.12
C ILE A 143 -1.48 11.24 -6.30
N SER A 144 -0.83 11.26 -7.46
CA SER A 144 0.10 12.35 -7.78
C SER A 144 -0.67 13.63 -8.08
N ARG A 145 -0.17 14.77 -7.57
CA ARG A 145 -0.73 16.10 -7.84
C ARG A 145 -0.93 16.35 -9.34
N SER A 146 0.06 16.02 -10.14
CA SER A 146 -0.01 16.23 -11.61
C SER A 146 -1.08 15.36 -12.28
N GLY A 147 -1.25 14.13 -11.84
CA GLY A 147 -2.30 13.23 -12.33
C GLY A 147 -3.69 13.76 -12.01
N MET A 148 -3.89 14.25 -10.78
CA MET A 148 -5.18 14.80 -10.36
C MET A 148 -5.50 16.14 -11.04
N MET A 149 -4.53 17.04 -11.18
CA MET A 149 -4.75 18.29 -11.92
C MET A 149 -5.20 18.02 -13.36
N ALA A 150 -4.61 17.02 -14.02
CA ALA A 150 -4.99 16.62 -15.38
C ALA A 150 -6.40 16.01 -15.45
N GLN A 151 -6.79 15.20 -14.45
CA GLN A 151 -8.12 14.56 -14.42
C GLN A 151 -9.25 15.54 -14.04
N LEU A 152 -8.93 16.58 -13.27
CA LEU A 152 -9.92 17.51 -12.74
C LEU A 152 -10.03 18.80 -13.53
N ASP A 153 -9.28 18.94 -14.63
CA ASP A 153 -9.20 20.15 -15.45
C ASP A 153 -8.96 21.43 -14.60
N LEU A 154 -8.18 21.26 -13.53
CA LEU A 154 -7.85 22.36 -12.63
C LEU A 154 -6.76 23.21 -13.27
N GLN A 155 -7.10 24.47 -13.54
CA GLN A 155 -6.12 25.46 -13.99
C GLN A 155 -5.14 25.79 -12.85
N ALA A 156 -3.91 26.15 -13.22
CA ALA A 156 -2.86 26.52 -12.28
C ALA A 156 -3.35 27.64 -11.35
N GLY A 157 -3.57 27.30 -10.08
CA GLY A 157 -3.96 28.20 -8.99
C GLY A 157 -3.00 28.10 -7.83
N ASP A 158 -3.36 28.69 -6.70
CA ASP A 158 -2.62 28.53 -5.45
C ASP A 158 -2.53 27.04 -5.08
N PRO A 159 -1.32 26.48 -4.89
CA PRO A 159 -1.13 25.07 -4.54
C PRO A 159 -1.98 24.63 -3.34
N SER A 160 -2.16 25.48 -2.34
CA SER A 160 -2.93 25.14 -1.13
C SER A 160 -4.42 24.93 -1.45
N GLN A 161 -4.99 25.73 -2.34
CA GLN A 161 -6.39 25.59 -2.76
C GLN A 161 -6.59 24.31 -3.60
N ILE A 162 -5.61 23.95 -4.41
CA ILE A 162 -5.66 22.73 -5.21
C ILE A 162 -5.68 21.51 -4.26
N TYR A 163 -4.80 21.45 -3.26
CA TYR A 163 -4.78 20.35 -2.29
C TYR A 163 -6.10 20.25 -1.53
N GLN A 164 -6.66 21.36 -1.07
CA GLN A 164 -7.94 21.37 -0.39
C GLN A 164 -9.07 20.81 -1.28
N GLN A 165 -9.16 21.25 -2.53
CA GLN A 165 -10.16 20.73 -3.46
C GLN A 165 -10.01 19.24 -3.75
N LEU A 166 -8.76 18.75 -3.79
CA LEU A 166 -8.46 17.34 -3.97
C LEU A 166 -8.89 16.52 -2.76
N GLU A 167 -8.57 16.98 -1.57
CA GLU A 167 -8.99 16.37 -0.30
C GLU A 167 -10.51 16.31 -0.19
N ASP A 168 -11.19 17.43 -0.47
CA ASP A 168 -12.65 17.51 -0.44
C ASP A 168 -13.30 16.52 -1.43
N ARG A 169 -12.76 16.41 -2.64
CA ARG A 169 -13.29 15.46 -3.65
C ARG A 169 -13.05 14.01 -3.28
N LEU A 170 -11.85 13.67 -2.79
CA LEU A 170 -11.58 12.32 -2.31
C LEU A 170 -12.45 11.95 -1.13
N THR A 171 -12.60 12.87 -0.18
CA THR A 171 -13.48 12.69 0.96
C THR A 171 -14.92 12.47 0.51
N GLY A 172 -15.41 13.28 -0.42
CA GLY A 172 -16.75 13.11 -1.01
C GLY A 172 -16.92 11.76 -1.71
N LEU A 173 -15.91 11.32 -2.47
CA LEU A 173 -15.94 10.03 -3.17
C LEU A 173 -15.96 8.85 -2.19
N VAL A 174 -15.09 8.87 -1.18
CA VAL A 174 -15.03 7.79 -0.18
C VAL A 174 -16.33 7.74 0.63
N ASN A 175 -16.85 8.89 1.07
CA ASN A 175 -18.13 8.94 1.78
C ASN A 175 -19.27 8.38 0.92
N HIS A 176 -19.31 8.74 -0.37
CA HIS A 176 -20.28 8.18 -1.29
C HIS A 176 -20.18 6.65 -1.39
N TRP A 177 -18.98 6.09 -1.47
CA TRP A 177 -18.79 4.64 -1.49
C TRP A 177 -19.20 3.97 -0.18
N VAL A 178 -18.84 4.57 0.96
CA VAL A 178 -19.23 4.06 2.28
C VAL A 178 -20.75 4.07 2.45
N GLU A 179 -21.42 5.15 2.03
CA GLU A 179 -22.89 5.29 2.10
C GLU A 179 -23.63 4.29 1.20
N ASN A 180 -23.02 3.85 0.10
CA ASN A 180 -23.58 2.90 -0.85
C ASN A 180 -22.99 1.49 -0.73
N ALA A 181 -22.13 1.24 0.26
CA ALA A 181 -21.62 -0.08 0.55
C ALA A 181 -22.73 -1.01 1.06
N ASP A 182 -22.60 -2.30 0.80
CA ASP A 182 -23.52 -3.31 1.35
C ASP A 182 -23.27 -3.43 2.87
N PRO A 183 -24.24 -3.10 3.72
CA PRO A 183 -24.06 -3.14 5.17
C PRO A 183 -23.91 -4.55 5.76
N GLU A 184 -24.20 -5.59 5.00
CA GLU A 184 -24.02 -7.00 5.41
C GLU A 184 -22.60 -7.51 5.18
N LEU A 185 -21.76 -6.72 4.48
CA LEU A 185 -20.37 -7.07 4.16
C LEU A 185 -19.39 -6.16 4.88
N PRO A 186 -18.31 -6.71 5.44
CA PRO A 186 -17.25 -5.87 6.01
C PRO A 186 -16.62 -4.98 4.92
N THR A 187 -16.31 -3.74 5.29
CA THR A 187 -15.72 -2.74 4.40
C THR A 187 -14.32 -2.37 4.86
N ILE A 188 -13.33 -2.68 4.02
CA ILE A 188 -11.92 -2.34 4.26
C ILE A 188 -11.55 -1.12 3.41
N LEU A 189 -10.92 -0.11 4.03
CA LEU A 189 -10.23 0.94 3.29
C LEU A 189 -8.74 0.62 3.21
N THR A 190 -8.18 0.56 2.00
CA THR A 190 -6.72 0.55 1.84
C THR A 190 -6.24 1.80 1.15
N ALA A 191 -5.21 2.45 1.70
CA ALA A 191 -4.68 3.70 1.16
C ALA A 191 -3.16 3.79 1.27
N HIS A 192 -2.52 4.32 0.22
CA HIS A 192 -1.12 4.73 0.29
C HIS A 192 -1.07 6.26 0.36
N ALA A 193 -1.04 6.80 1.56
CA ALA A 193 -1.17 8.23 1.80
C ALA A 193 -0.72 8.64 3.20
N SER A 194 -0.40 9.93 3.35
CA SER A 194 -0.31 10.56 4.66
C SER A 194 -1.69 10.71 5.29
N VAL A 195 -1.80 10.54 6.60
CA VAL A 195 -3.04 10.78 7.34
C VAL A 195 -2.78 11.80 8.44
N GLN A 196 -3.74 12.70 8.65
CA GLN A 196 -3.68 13.72 9.69
C GLN A 196 -3.52 13.10 11.09
N GLY A 197 -2.50 13.54 11.80
CA GLY A 197 -2.17 13.03 13.14
C GLY A 197 -1.18 11.86 13.16
N ALA A 198 -0.76 11.35 12.01
CA ALA A 198 0.27 10.33 11.94
C ALA A 198 1.65 10.87 12.35
N LYS A 199 2.45 9.99 12.97
CA LYS A 199 3.83 10.28 13.36
C LYS A 199 4.77 9.73 12.30
N TYR A 200 5.53 10.62 11.69
CA TYR A 200 6.52 10.27 10.68
C TYR A 200 7.82 9.78 11.33
N GLY A 201 8.55 8.92 10.61
CA GLY A 201 9.93 8.58 10.89
C GLY A 201 10.91 9.58 10.26
N GLY A 202 11.99 9.09 9.66
CA GLY A 202 12.99 9.89 8.92
C GLY A 202 12.47 10.48 7.61
N GLU A 203 11.44 9.85 7.00
CA GLU A 203 10.79 10.27 5.75
C GLU A 203 10.20 11.68 5.78
N ARG A 204 9.92 12.24 6.97
CA ARG A 204 9.39 13.60 7.12
C ARG A 204 10.21 14.67 6.40
N THR A 205 11.51 14.45 6.24
CA THR A 205 12.41 15.42 5.61
C THR A 205 12.21 15.51 4.09
N VAL A 206 11.67 14.46 3.47
CA VAL A 206 11.47 14.36 2.00
C VAL A 206 10.09 14.86 1.58
N MET A 207 9.13 14.91 2.49
CA MET A 207 7.69 15.06 2.21
C MET A 207 7.15 16.47 2.45
N LEU A 208 7.96 17.42 2.88
CA LEU A 208 7.50 18.79 3.18
C LEU A 208 6.89 19.47 1.94
N GLY A 209 5.56 19.49 1.86
CA GLY A 209 4.78 20.37 0.99
C GLY A 209 4.27 19.78 -0.33
N GLY A 210 4.31 18.45 -0.51
CA GLY A 210 3.91 17.80 -1.77
C GLY A 210 2.85 16.70 -1.66
N ASP A 211 2.49 16.28 -0.44
CA ASP A 211 1.63 15.13 -0.22
C ASP A 211 0.18 15.51 0.03
N LEU A 212 -0.72 14.69 -0.50
CA LEU A 212 -2.10 14.70 -0.10
C LEU A 212 -2.22 14.08 1.30
N VAL A 213 -2.79 14.84 2.24
CA VAL A 213 -3.01 14.38 3.61
C VAL A 213 -4.48 14.06 3.79
N LEU A 214 -4.82 12.80 3.98
CA LEU A 214 -6.19 12.38 4.27
C LEU A 214 -6.61 12.86 5.67
N SER A 215 -7.86 13.30 5.80
CA SER A 215 -8.39 13.71 7.09
C SER A 215 -8.52 12.52 8.05
N GLY A 216 -8.26 12.75 9.34
CA GLY A 216 -8.43 11.72 10.36
C GLY A 216 -9.88 11.24 10.46
N SER A 217 -10.86 12.10 10.19
CA SER A 217 -12.29 11.73 10.20
C SER A 217 -12.65 10.76 9.09
N LEU A 218 -12.02 10.86 7.91
CA LEU A 218 -12.26 9.96 6.80
C LEU A 218 -11.85 8.53 7.13
N VAL A 219 -10.64 8.34 7.64
CA VAL A 219 -10.09 7.01 7.95
C VAL A 219 -10.66 6.41 9.24
N LYS A 220 -11.25 7.23 10.12
CA LYS A 220 -11.92 6.79 11.36
C LYS A 220 -13.43 6.68 11.21
N ASN A 221 -13.93 6.63 9.98
CA ASN A 221 -15.36 6.46 9.73
C ASN A 221 -15.83 5.12 10.34
N PRO A 222 -16.83 5.13 11.26
CA PRO A 222 -17.27 3.92 11.97
C PRO A 222 -17.94 2.87 11.07
N ALA A 223 -18.27 3.21 9.83
CA ALA A 223 -18.80 2.26 8.85
C ALA A 223 -17.68 1.44 8.15
N LEU A 224 -16.41 1.72 8.45
CA LEU A 224 -15.28 0.90 8.02
C LEU A 224 -14.98 -0.14 9.11
N ASP A 225 -14.57 -1.36 8.70
CA ASP A 225 -14.21 -2.42 9.63
C ASP A 225 -12.69 -2.51 9.86
N TYR A 226 -11.90 -2.10 8.86
CA TYR A 226 -10.44 -2.07 8.95
C TYR A 226 -9.88 -1.04 7.98
N VAL A 227 -8.80 -0.34 8.38
CA VAL A 227 -8.09 0.61 7.52
C VAL A 227 -6.63 0.21 7.40
N ALA A 228 -6.25 -0.23 6.18
CA ALA A 228 -4.91 -0.70 5.83
C ALA A 228 -4.13 0.42 5.13
N LEU A 229 -3.17 1.03 5.83
CA LEU A 229 -2.38 2.16 5.34
C LEU A 229 -0.94 1.77 4.99
N GLY A 230 -0.38 2.40 3.96
CA GLY A 230 1.04 2.41 3.64
C GLY A 230 1.57 3.83 3.53
N HIS A 231 2.88 4.01 3.22
CA HIS A 231 3.59 5.26 3.04
C HIS A 231 4.39 5.73 4.27
N ILE A 232 3.91 5.53 5.47
CA ILE A 232 4.64 5.92 6.69
C ILE A 232 5.35 4.69 7.26
N HIS A 233 6.68 4.74 7.30
CA HIS A 233 7.54 3.62 7.70
C HIS A 233 7.48 3.28 9.19
N LYS A 234 6.87 4.17 9.99
CA LYS A 234 6.72 3.98 11.43
C LYS A 234 5.42 3.25 11.75
N PRO A 235 5.47 2.05 12.36
CA PRO A 235 4.28 1.31 12.73
C PRO A 235 3.47 2.06 13.77
N GLN A 236 2.17 2.19 13.55
CA GLN A 236 1.25 2.87 14.45
C GLN A 236 -0.22 2.54 14.16
N ASP A 237 -1.03 2.57 15.19
CA ASP A 237 -2.49 2.62 15.10
C ASP A 237 -2.96 4.05 15.37
N LEU A 238 -3.64 4.66 14.42
CA LEU A 238 -4.16 6.03 14.55
C LEU A 238 -5.49 6.10 15.32
N ASN A 239 -6.08 4.96 15.64
CA ASN A 239 -7.37 4.87 16.33
C ASN A 239 -7.34 3.86 17.47
N GLU A 240 -6.20 3.75 18.15
CA GLU A 240 -5.92 2.77 19.20
C GLU A 240 -7.06 2.66 20.21
N GLY A 241 -7.52 1.43 20.45
CA GLY A 241 -8.62 1.12 21.38
C GLY A 241 -10.01 1.51 20.86
N SER A 242 -10.15 1.93 19.62
CA SER A 242 -11.41 2.35 19.00
C SER A 242 -11.64 1.62 17.67
N HIS A 243 -12.85 1.76 17.12
CA HIS A 243 -13.23 1.19 15.82
C HIS A 243 -13.38 2.31 14.77
N PRO A 244 -12.93 2.06 13.53
CA PRO A 244 -12.14 0.93 13.06
C PRO A 244 -10.68 1.01 13.51
N PRO A 245 -9.92 -0.11 13.53
CA PRO A 245 -8.46 -0.06 13.58
C PRO A 245 -7.92 0.66 12.34
N VAL A 246 -7.00 1.63 12.55
CA VAL A 246 -6.41 2.43 11.47
C VAL A 246 -4.89 2.27 11.49
N ILE A 247 -4.37 1.35 10.68
CA ILE A 247 -3.06 0.77 10.89
C ILE A 247 -2.06 1.15 9.78
N TYR A 248 -0.93 1.71 10.19
CA TYR A 248 0.31 1.69 9.42
C TYR A 248 1.17 0.53 9.96
N PRO A 249 1.47 -0.51 9.20
CA PRO A 249 2.40 -1.57 9.64
C PRO A 249 3.84 -1.06 9.66
N GLY A 250 4.12 0.02 8.95
CA GLY A 250 5.45 0.51 8.64
C GLY A 250 6.13 -0.28 7.53
N SER A 251 7.37 0.07 7.23
CA SER A 251 8.18 -0.66 6.26
C SER A 251 8.54 -2.07 6.77
N ILE A 252 8.64 -3.04 5.85
CA ILE A 252 8.93 -4.46 6.20
C ILE A 252 10.34 -4.66 6.77
N GLU A 253 11.26 -3.75 6.49
CA GLU A 253 12.60 -3.70 7.03
C GLU A 253 13.02 -2.23 7.22
N ARG A 254 14.08 -1.97 7.97
CA ARG A 254 14.59 -0.61 8.21
C ARG A 254 15.06 0.03 6.91
N VAL A 255 14.51 1.16 6.56
CA VAL A 255 14.86 1.90 5.33
C VAL A 255 15.97 2.92 5.61
N GLU A 256 15.98 3.50 6.82
CA GLU A 256 16.91 4.55 7.22
C GLU A 256 17.64 4.22 8.53
N PHE A 257 18.80 4.87 8.75
CA PHE A 257 19.58 4.70 9.99
C PHE A 257 18.80 5.13 11.25
N GLY A 258 17.88 6.09 11.12
CA GLY A 258 17.04 6.54 12.22
C GLY A 258 16.10 5.46 12.77
N GLU A 259 15.81 4.44 11.99
CA GLU A 259 14.92 3.33 12.34
C GLU A 259 15.64 2.16 13.07
N GLY A 260 16.92 2.35 13.43
CA GLY A 260 17.75 1.29 14.02
C GLY A 260 17.15 0.61 15.24
N ALA A 261 16.39 1.34 16.05
CA ALA A 261 15.71 0.83 17.24
C ALA A 261 14.28 0.33 16.97
N ASP A 262 13.72 0.57 15.77
CA ASP A 262 12.36 0.23 15.45
C ASP A 262 12.18 -1.27 15.22
N ARG A 263 11.09 -1.79 15.76
CA ARG A 263 10.60 -3.12 15.39
C ARG A 263 9.77 -3.00 14.13
N LYS A 264 9.91 -3.97 13.24
CA LYS A 264 9.15 -4.04 11.98
C LYS A 264 8.04 -5.06 12.08
N TYR A 265 6.92 -4.77 11.43
CA TYR A 265 5.69 -5.54 11.55
C TYR A 265 5.04 -5.76 10.20
N PHE A 266 4.29 -6.80 10.11
CA PHE A 266 3.12 -6.98 9.26
C PHE A 266 1.95 -7.33 10.18
N ILE A 267 0.73 -7.16 9.72
CA ILE A 267 -0.47 -7.30 10.55
C ILE A 267 -1.29 -8.49 10.05
N THR A 268 -1.72 -9.34 10.94
CA THR A 268 -2.81 -10.28 10.69
C THR A 268 -4.03 -9.82 11.47
N ALA A 269 -5.17 -9.74 10.81
CA ALA A 269 -6.43 -9.32 11.42
C ALA A 269 -7.59 -10.21 10.99
N GLN A 270 -8.65 -10.20 11.78
CA GLN A 270 -9.93 -10.82 11.45
C GLN A 270 -10.97 -9.71 11.31
N VAL A 271 -11.64 -9.68 10.18
CA VAL A 271 -12.64 -8.70 9.80
C VAL A 271 -14.00 -9.39 9.59
#